data_48a58d0f097b70920794198f0d04505d
#
_entry.id   48a58d0f097b70920794198f0d04505d
#
_cell.length_a   1.000
_cell.length_b   1.000
_cell.length_c   1.000
_cell.angle_alpha   90.00
_cell.angle_beta   90.00
_cell.angle_gamma   90.00
#
_symmetry.space_group_name_H-M   'P 1'
#
loop_
_entity.id
_entity.type
_entity.pdbx_description
1 polymer ?
#
loop_
_entity_poly.entity_id
_entity_poly.type
_entity_poly.pdbx_seq_one_letter_code
_entity_poly.pdbx_strand_id
1 'polypeptide(L)'
;MNRVFLDANVLFSAAYGSPGLARLWAMAAAGSIELLSSSYAVAEAWHNLDLPQQRERLKGLLSALTVVPEPDAALPCPVDLPPKDRPVLLAAIQAGATHLVTGDLAHFGPYRGRILGGVLVCMPRDYLMSPRLPH
;
A
#
# COMPACT_ATOMS: atom_id res chain seq x y z
N MET A 1 3.73 -7.46 -14.81
CA MET A 1 3.92 -6.18 -14.11
C MET A 1 3.43 -6.30 -12.67
N ASN A 2 4.22 -5.85 -11.72
CA ASN A 2 3.79 -5.82 -10.32
C ASN A 2 2.66 -4.80 -10.12
N ARG A 3 1.66 -5.21 -9.35
CA ARG A 3 0.58 -4.35 -8.87
C ARG A 3 0.77 -4.18 -7.37
N VAL A 4 1.22 -3.00 -6.97
CA VAL A 4 1.73 -2.74 -5.63
C VAL A 4 0.74 -1.89 -4.87
N PHE A 5 0.09 -2.49 -3.87
CA PHE A 5 -0.87 -1.79 -3.01
C PHE A 5 -0.14 -1.14 -1.85
N LEU A 6 -0.36 0.16 -1.65
CA LEU A 6 0.30 0.94 -0.61
C LEU A 6 -0.66 1.18 0.57
N ASP A 7 -0.22 0.80 1.75
CA ASP A 7 -0.94 1.09 3.00
C ASP A 7 -0.83 2.58 3.35
N ALA A 8 -1.70 3.04 4.24
CA ALA A 8 -1.78 4.44 4.64
C ALA A 8 -0.45 4.98 5.18
N ASN A 9 0.27 4.19 5.98
CA ASN A 9 1.55 4.63 6.55
C ASN A 9 2.60 4.88 5.48
N VAL A 10 2.57 4.15 4.37
CA VAL A 10 3.49 4.36 3.24
C VAL A 10 3.14 5.65 2.51
N LEU A 11 1.85 5.90 2.26
CA LEU A 11 1.38 7.15 1.66
C LEU A 11 1.74 8.35 2.55
N PHE A 12 1.53 8.22 3.85
CA PHE A 12 1.88 9.24 4.84
C PHE A 12 3.38 9.58 4.77
N SER A 13 4.24 8.55 4.82
CA SER A 13 5.69 8.75 4.81
C SER A 13 6.18 9.36 3.49
N ALA A 14 5.59 8.96 2.37
CA ALA A 14 5.92 9.54 1.06
C ALA A 14 5.54 11.03 1.01
N ALA A 15 4.35 11.39 1.53
CA ALA A 15 3.90 12.77 1.60
C ALA A 15 4.75 13.61 2.56
N TYR A 16 5.32 12.98 3.58
CA TYR A 16 6.27 13.60 4.50
C TYR A 16 7.61 13.91 3.82
N GLY A 17 7.91 13.24 2.70
CA GLY A 17 9.08 13.52 1.89
C GLY A 17 10.19 12.47 1.98
N SER A 18 9.87 11.23 2.33
CA SER A 18 10.86 10.15 2.37
C SER A 18 11.48 9.92 0.98
N PRO A 19 12.80 10.15 0.80
CA PRO A 19 13.41 9.97 -0.52
C PRO A 19 13.47 8.53 -0.99
N GLY A 20 13.54 7.58 -0.06
CA GLY A 20 13.51 6.16 -0.39
C GLY A 20 12.18 5.74 -1.03
N LEU A 21 11.07 6.27 -0.54
CA LEU A 21 9.75 5.96 -1.06
C LEU A 21 9.49 6.59 -2.43
N ALA A 22 10.17 7.71 -2.74
CA ALA A 22 10.04 8.34 -4.06
C ALA A 22 10.40 7.37 -5.19
N ARG A 23 11.24 6.36 -4.92
CA ARG A 23 11.60 5.33 -5.89
C ARG A 23 10.40 4.53 -6.38
N LEU A 24 9.40 4.30 -5.53
CA LEU A 24 8.17 3.61 -5.95
C LEU A 24 7.44 4.40 -7.02
N TRP A 25 7.35 5.72 -6.85
CA TRP A 25 6.70 6.59 -7.82
C TRP A 25 7.51 6.71 -9.10
N ALA A 26 8.85 6.73 -9.00
CA ALA A 26 9.71 6.72 -10.17
C ALA A 26 9.53 5.44 -10.99
N MET A 27 9.40 4.29 -10.32
CA MET A 27 9.15 3.02 -11.00
C MET A 27 7.79 3.02 -11.70
N ALA A 28 6.77 3.58 -11.07
CA ALA A 28 5.45 3.71 -11.67
C ALA A 28 5.48 4.64 -12.89
N ALA A 29 6.18 5.77 -12.79
CA ALA A 29 6.33 6.72 -13.89
C ALA A 29 7.05 6.10 -15.08
N ALA A 30 8.00 5.19 -14.82
CA ALA A 30 8.71 4.44 -15.86
C ALA A 30 7.88 3.31 -16.46
N GLY A 31 6.69 3.04 -15.93
CA GLY A 31 5.83 1.96 -16.40
C GLY A 31 6.25 0.58 -15.92
N SER A 32 7.15 0.50 -14.93
CA SER A 32 7.64 -0.78 -14.40
C SER A 32 6.66 -1.46 -13.46
N ILE A 33 5.85 -0.67 -12.75
CA ILE A 33 4.87 -1.15 -11.77
C ILE A 33 3.60 -0.31 -11.86
N GLU A 34 2.52 -0.87 -11.31
CA GLU A 34 1.28 -0.14 -11.08
C GLU A 34 1.10 0.07 -9.58
N LEU A 35 0.92 1.32 -9.15
CA LEU A 35 0.67 1.63 -7.74
C LEU A 35 -0.82 1.68 -7.48
N LEU A 36 -1.23 0.99 -6.44
CA LEU A 36 -2.63 0.90 -6.00
C LEU A 36 -2.77 1.41 -4.58
N SER A 37 -3.95 1.90 -4.25
CA SER A 37 -4.39 2.06 -2.86
C SER A 37 -5.92 2.07 -2.82
N SER A 38 -6.49 2.31 -1.66
CA SER A 38 -7.94 2.39 -1.47
C SER A 38 -8.33 3.73 -0.89
N SER A 39 -9.60 4.12 -1.04
CA SER A 39 -10.10 5.35 -0.42
C SER A 39 -9.91 5.33 1.10
N TYR A 40 -10.07 4.17 1.71
CA TYR A 40 -9.87 3.99 3.15
C TYR A 40 -8.43 4.34 3.56
N ALA A 41 -7.44 3.78 2.87
CA ALA A 41 -6.04 4.03 3.16
C ALA A 41 -5.64 5.48 2.87
N VAL A 42 -6.14 6.03 1.76
CA VAL A 42 -5.88 7.43 1.38
C VAL A 42 -6.45 8.39 2.43
N ALA A 43 -7.68 8.14 2.90
CA ALA A 43 -8.31 8.99 3.91
C ALA A 43 -7.54 8.95 5.23
N GLU A 44 -7.07 7.77 5.64
CA GLU A 44 -6.27 7.65 6.86
C GLU A 44 -4.96 8.43 6.75
N ALA A 45 -4.26 8.33 5.63
CA ALA A 45 -3.04 9.10 5.40
C ALA A 45 -3.32 10.61 5.43
N TRP A 46 -4.39 11.04 4.78
CA TRP A 46 -4.79 12.45 4.74
C TRP A 46 -5.06 12.98 6.14
N HIS A 47 -5.82 12.26 6.95
CA HIS A 47 -6.16 12.68 8.31
C HIS A 47 -4.96 12.78 9.24
N ASN A 48 -3.92 11.98 8.99
CA ASN A 48 -2.71 12.01 9.82
C ASN A 48 -1.72 13.11 9.41
N LEU A 49 -1.91 13.74 8.25
CA LEU A 49 -1.05 14.84 7.81
C LEU A 49 -1.58 16.16 8.37
N ASP A 50 -0.70 16.93 9.03
CA ASP A 50 -1.07 18.18 9.68
C ASP A 50 -0.82 19.42 8.83
N LEU A 51 0.22 19.39 7.97
CA LEU A 51 0.66 20.58 7.25
C LEU A 51 0.05 20.64 5.85
N PRO A 52 -0.40 21.82 5.40
CA PRO A 52 -0.98 21.97 4.06
C PRO A 52 -0.06 21.52 2.93
N GLN A 53 1.24 21.78 3.03
CA GLN A 53 2.19 21.36 2.00
C GLN A 53 2.35 19.85 1.93
N GLN A 54 2.20 19.14 3.03
CA GLN A 54 2.23 17.68 3.05
C GLN A 54 1.00 17.11 2.37
N ARG A 55 -0.17 17.67 2.65
CA ARG A 55 -1.43 17.28 2.01
C ARG A 55 -1.41 17.58 0.51
N GLU A 56 -0.82 18.70 0.12
CA GLU A 56 -0.66 19.05 -1.29
C GLU A 56 0.27 18.04 -1.99
N ARG A 57 1.34 17.61 -1.31
CA ARG A 57 2.23 16.58 -1.84
C ARG A 57 1.49 15.25 -1.99
N LEU A 58 0.66 14.88 -1.02
CA LEU A 58 -0.16 13.68 -1.13
C LEU A 58 -1.06 13.72 -2.35
N LYS A 59 -1.72 14.85 -2.61
CA LYS A 59 -2.55 15.02 -3.82
C LYS A 59 -1.74 14.73 -5.09
N GLY A 60 -0.52 15.24 -5.17
CA GLY A 60 0.35 14.98 -6.32
C GLY A 60 0.69 13.50 -6.46
N LEU A 61 0.97 12.83 -5.35
CA LEU A 61 1.27 11.40 -5.33
C LEU A 61 0.07 10.57 -5.76
N LEU A 62 -1.14 10.98 -5.37
CA LEU A 62 -2.37 10.25 -5.72
C LEU A 62 -2.65 10.23 -7.22
N SER A 63 -2.14 11.20 -7.97
CA SER A 63 -2.35 11.23 -9.42
C SER A 63 -1.71 10.04 -10.14
N ALA A 64 -0.71 9.41 -9.53
CA ALA A 64 -0.03 8.22 -10.06
C ALA A 64 -0.60 6.90 -9.51
N LEU A 65 -1.59 6.97 -8.62
CA LEU A 65 -2.20 5.79 -8.02
C LEU A 65 -3.50 5.42 -8.72
N THR A 66 -3.75 4.12 -8.80
CA THR A 66 -5.09 3.61 -9.09
C THR A 66 -5.78 3.37 -7.74
N VAL A 67 -6.87 4.08 -7.48
CA VAL A 67 -7.68 3.85 -6.27
C VAL A 67 -8.65 2.73 -6.57
N VAL A 68 -8.44 1.59 -5.90
CA VAL A 68 -9.27 0.40 -6.13
C VAL A 68 -10.54 0.47 -5.27
N PRO A 69 -11.61 -0.26 -5.67
CA PRO A 69 -12.83 -0.30 -4.87
C PRO A 69 -12.59 -0.84 -3.46
N GLU A 70 -13.41 -0.39 -2.50
CA GLU A 70 -13.41 -0.97 -1.17
C GLU A 70 -13.79 -2.45 -1.24
N PRO A 71 -13.28 -3.29 -0.33
CA PRO A 71 -13.55 -4.72 -0.41
C PRO A 71 -15.02 -5.05 -0.18
N ASP A 72 -15.50 -6.10 -0.86
CA ASP A 72 -16.81 -6.66 -0.60
C ASP A 72 -16.90 -7.11 0.86
N ALA A 73 -17.99 -6.76 1.54
CA ALA A 73 -18.20 -7.09 2.95
C ALA A 73 -18.22 -8.60 3.21
N ALA A 74 -18.55 -9.40 2.20
CA ALA A 74 -18.61 -10.87 2.30
C ALA A 74 -17.24 -11.53 2.13
N LEU A 75 -16.21 -10.78 1.73
CA LEU A 75 -14.89 -11.34 1.48
C LEU A 75 -14.23 -11.78 2.79
N PRO A 76 -13.85 -13.06 2.95
CA PRO A 76 -13.24 -13.53 4.19
C PRO A 76 -11.78 -13.06 4.30
N CYS A 77 -11.39 -12.66 5.51
CA CYS A 77 -10.01 -12.31 5.77
C CYS A 77 -9.19 -13.58 6.05
N PRO A 78 -8.10 -13.85 5.31
CA PRO A 78 -7.38 -15.11 5.45
C PRO A 78 -6.56 -15.26 6.75
N VAL A 79 -6.35 -14.16 7.46
CA VAL A 79 -5.59 -14.13 8.71
C VAL A 79 -6.28 -13.25 9.75
N ASP A 80 -5.89 -13.39 11.00
CA ASP A 80 -6.42 -12.55 12.07
C ASP A 80 -5.71 -11.19 12.07
N LEU A 81 -6.48 -10.14 11.86
CA LEU A 81 -6.01 -8.75 11.88
C LEU A 81 -6.99 -7.89 12.68
N PRO A 82 -6.49 -6.81 13.31
CA PRO A 82 -7.39 -5.81 13.89
C PRO A 82 -8.41 -5.32 12.84
N PRO A 83 -9.65 -4.99 13.26
CA PRO A 83 -10.68 -4.57 12.31
C PRO A 83 -10.28 -3.43 11.38
N LYS A 84 -9.44 -2.50 11.86
CA LYS A 84 -8.99 -1.35 11.04
C LYS A 84 -8.02 -1.74 9.92
N ASP A 85 -7.35 -2.90 10.03
CA ASP A 85 -6.36 -3.35 9.06
C ASP A 85 -6.93 -4.31 8.02
N ARG A 86 -8.06 -4.96 8.35
CA ARG A 86 -8.73 -5.90 7.43
C ARG A 86 -9.09 -5.26 6.09
N PRO A 87 -9.67 -4.03 6.05
CA PRO A 87 -10.02 -3.41 4.77
C PRO A 87 -8.83 -3.21 3.86
N VAL A 88 -7.64 -2.98 4.41
CA VAL A 88 -6.43 -2.78 3.61
C VAL A 88 -6.03 -4.07 2.92
N LEU A 89 -5.91 -5.18 3.67
CA LEU A 89 -5.54 -6.47 3.09
C LEU A 89 -6.60 -6.96 2.10
N LEU A 90 -7.88 -6.85 2.47
CA LEU A 90 -8.96 -7.32 1.61
C LEU A 90 -9.08 -6.53 0.32
N ALA A 91 -8.85 -5.21 0.37
CA ALA A 91 -8.83 -4.40 -0.85
C ALA A 91 -7.68 -4.82 -1.77
N ALA A 92 -6.50 -5.11 -1.22
CA ALA A 92 -5.37 -5.58 -2.00
C ALA A 92 -5.66 -6.94 -2.65
N ILE A 93 -6.26 -7.86 -1.91
CA ILE A 93 -6.64 -9.19 -2.43
C ILE A 93 -7.68 -9.06 -3.54
N GLN A 94 -8.75 -8.32 -3.29
CA GLN A 94 -9.84 -8.14 -4.26
C GLN A 94 -9.36 -7.49 -5.55
N ALA A 95 -8.43 -6.54 -5.44
CA ALA A 95 -7.87 -5.86 -6.61
C ALA A 95 -6.84 -6.71 -7.37
N GLY A 96 -6.48 -7.87 -6.87
CA GLY A 96 -5.46 -8.70 -7.51
C GLY A 96 -4.06 -8.10 -7.41
N ALA A 97 -3.75 -7.41 -6.31
CA ALA A 97 -2.42 -6.90 -6.09
C ALA A 97 -1.40 -8.05 -5.99
N THR A 98 -0.18 -7.81 -6.45
CA THR A 98 0.92 -8.76 -6.26
C THR A 98 1.59 -8.58 -4.91
N HIS A 99 1.60 -7.33 -4.42
CA HIS A 99 2.25 -6.94 -3.17
C HIS A 99 1.36 -6.00 -2.36
N LEU A 100 1.41 -6.16 -1.05
CA LEU A 100 0.93 -5.16 -0.09
C LEU A 100 2.16 -4.62 0.63
N VAL A 101 2.45 -3.34 0.40
CA VAL A 101 3.59 -2.65 1.02
C VAL A 101 3.08 -1.86 2.22
N THR A 102 3.58 -2.22 3.39
CA THR A 102 3.17 -1.61 4.66
C THR A 102 4.36 -1.43 5.59
N GLY A 103 4.36 -0.35 6.36
CA GLY A 103 5.34 -0.12 7.42
C GLY A 103 4.83 -0.53 8.80
N ASP A 104 3.62 -1.10 8.89
CA ASP A 104 3.00 -1.48 10.16
C ASP A 104 3.51 -2.83 10.63
N LEU A 105 4.60 -2.83 11.40
CA LEU A 105 5.19 -4.04 11.97
C LEU A 105 4.34 -4.61 13.12
N ALA A 106 3.56 -3.78 13.82
CA ALA A 106 2.77 -4.24 14.95
C ALA A 106 1.68 -5.22 14.51
N HIS A 107 1.02 -4.96 13.37
CA HIS A 107 -0.11 -5.75 12.91
C HIS A 107 0.24 -6.65 11.73
N PHE A 108 1.05 -6.18 10.78
CA PHE A 108 1.44 -6.97 9.62
C PHE A 108 2.80 -7.66 9.76
N GLY A 109 3.58 -7.32 10.78
CA GLY A 109 4.90 -7.93 10.99
C GLY A 109 4.89 -9.45 10.97
N PRO A 110 3.93 -10.13 11.66
CA PRO A 110 3.86 -11.60 11.63
C PRO A 110 3.67 -12.19 10.23
N TYR A 111 3.17 -11.42 9.29
CA TYR A 111 2.87 -11.86 7.92
C TYR A 111 3.90 -11.37 6.90
N ARG A 112 4.92 -10.64 7.34
CA ARG A 112 5.99 -10.14 6.46
C ARG A 112 6.65 -11.30 5.71
N GLY A 113 6.71 -11.19 4.39
CA GLY A 113 7.27 -12.23 3.53
C GLY A 113 6.30 -13.38 3.23
N ARG A 114 5.05 -13.31 3.71
CA ARG A 114 4.05 -14.34 3.46
C ARG A 114 3.09 -13.89 2.34
N ILE A 115 2.61 -14.88 1.61
CA ILE A 115 1.62 -14.66 0.55
C ILE A 115 0.24 -14.96 1.12
N LEU A 116 -0.62 -13.94 1.15
CA LEU A 116 -1.97 -14.02 1.70
C LEU A 116 -2.97 -13.71 0.58
N GLY A 117 -3.79 -14.69 0.22
CA GLY A 117 -4.74 -14.51 -0.87
C GLY A 117 -4.10 -14.08 -2.19
N GLY A 118 -2.88 -14.53 -2.45
CA GLY A 118 -2.12 -14.17 -3.64
C GLY A 118 -1.30 -12.88 -3.53
N VAL A 119 -1.31 -12.24 -2.35
CA VAL A 119 -0.63 -10.95 -2.12
C VAL A 119 0.57 -11.16 -1.20
N LEU A 120 1.74 -10.76 -1.65
CA LEU A 120 2.96 -10.82 -0.82
C LEU A 120 3.01 -9.59 0.09
N VAL A 121 2.98 -9.84 1.39
CA VAL A 121 3.10 -8.78 2.40
C VAL A 121 4.57 -8.44 2.60
N CYS A 122 4.93 -7.18 2.45
CA CYS A 122 6.31 -6.75 2.61
C CYS A 122 6.39 -5.30 3.08
N MET A 123 7.56 -4.94 3.60
CA MET A 123 7.86 -3.55 3.93
C MET A 123 8.39 -2.83 2.69
N PRO A 124 8.37 -1.47 2.68
CA PRO A 124 8.93 -0.71 1.56
C PRO A 124 10.36 -1.13 1.21
N ARG A 125 11.21 -1.33 2.23
CA ARG A 125 12.59 -1.75 2.03
C ARG A 125 12.67 -3.11 1.35
N ASP A 126 11.85 -4.06 1.77
CA ASP A 126 11.84 -5.40 1.18
C ASP A 126 11.51 -5.32 -0.31
N TYR A 127 10.50 -4.55 -0.65
CA TYR A 127 10.08 -4.40 -2.05
C TYR A 127 11.16 -3.72 -2.88
N LEU A 128 11.73 -2.63 -2.37
CA LEU A 128 12.73 -1.85 -3.12
C LEU A 128 14.04 -2.62 -3.34
N MET A 129 14.37 -3.54 -2.44
CA MET A 129 15.56 -4.38 -2.57
C MET A 129 15.35 -5.61 -3.43
N SER A 130 14.11 -6.10 -3.52
CA SER A 130 13.80 -7.34 -4.25
C SER A 130 12.38 -7.29 -4.82
N PRO A 131 12.12 -6.47 -5.86
CA PRO A 131 10.77 -6.26 -6.39
C PRO A 131 10.34 -7.40 -7.31
N ARG A 132 10.23 -8.62 -6.75
CA ARG A 132 9.84 -9.81 -7.51
C ARG A 132 8.35 -10.09 -7.32
N LEU A 133 7.77 -10.78 -8.32
CA LEU A 133 6.42 -11.31 -8.20
C LEU A 133 6.41 -12.43 -7.15
N PRO A 134 5.32 -12.56 -6.37
CA PRO A 134 5.15 -13.69 -5.47
C PRO A 134 5.01 -14.99 -6.25
N HIS A 135 5.51 -16.05 -5.68
CA HIS A 135 5.44 -17.39 -6.29
C HIS A 135 4.40 -18.26 -5.63
#